data_3a2cf95291d3ff4396377076607550e9
#
_entry.id   3a2cf95291d3ff4396377076607550e9
#
_cell.length_a   1.000
_cell.length_b   1.000
_cell.length_c   1.000
_cell.angle_alpha   90.00
_cell.angle_beta   90.00
_cell.angle_gamma   90.00
#
_symmetry.space_group_name_H-M   'P 1'
#
loop_
_entity.id
_entity.type
_entity.pdbx_description
1 polymer ?
#
loop_
_entity_poly.entity_id
_entity_poly.type
_entity_poly.pdbx_seq_one_letter_code
_entity_poly.pdbx_strand_id
1 'polypeptide(L)'
;MCWSLSNRSRTRAAIQLESEETAAIIAVTQGFLAALSTKSRADFEKHCIRAGGMTLSPPSPTSLRFCTIGSFVEHVAGLKDDIDERIWDPEVKVHDTGSLNLAAVWAPFRSKINGAVDHVGVELFVLHKLNGEWKVTGLADSCRLPTEEEMLLE
;
A
#
# COMPACT_ATOMS: atom_id res chain seq x y z
N MET A 1 13.94 9.00 31.88
CA MET A 1 13.30 10.18 31.28
C MET A 1 11.87 9.82 30.90
N CYS A 2 10.90 10.34 31.64
CA CYS A 2 9.47 10.10 31.37
C CYS A 2 9.04 10.91 30.15
N TRP A 3 8.58 10.24 29.10
CA TRP A 3 7.86 10.88 28.03
C TRP A 3 6.45 11.20 28.52
N SER A 4 6.23 12.45 28.89
CA SER A 4 4.89 12.95 29.20
C SER A 4 4.10 12.97 27.90
N LEU A 5 3.14 12.06 27.77
CA LEU A 5 2.11 12.11 26.74
C LEU A 5 1.20 13.30 27.07
N SER A 6 1.51 14.45 26.49
CA SER A 6 0.61 15.61 26.50
C SER A 6 -0.65 15.22 25.74
N ASN A 7 -1.72 14.98 26.49
CA ASN A 7 -3.07 14.81 25.96
C ASN A 7 -3.59 16.18 25.49
N ARG A 8 -3.09 16.65 24.32
CA ARG A 8 -3.60 17.87 23.70
C ARG A 8 -4.99 17.57 23.17
N SER A 9 -6.01 18.27 23.70
CA SER A 9 -7.33 18.26 23.11
C SER A 9 -7.20 18.75 21.66
N ARG A 10 -7.43 17.87 20.69
CA ARG A 10 -7.39 18.20 19.26
C ARG A 10 -8.55 19.12 18.94
N THR A 11 -8.31 20.19 18.20
CA THR A 11 -9.37 21.06 17.67
C THR A 11 -10.18 20.33 16.59
N ARG A 12 -11.43 20.75 16.37
CA ARG A 12 -12.28 20.22 15.29
C ARG A 12 -11.59 20.33 13.92
N ALA A 13 -10.89 21.44 13.67
CA ALA A 13 -10.13 21.65 12.43
C ALA A 13 -8.98 20.66 12.28
N ALA A 14 -8.25 20.34 13.36
CA ALA A 14 -7.15 19.36 13.32
C ALA A 14 -7.68 17.93 13.06
N ILE A 15 -8.82 17.56 13.65
CA ILE A 15 -9.48 16.26 13.40
C ILE A 15 -9.95 16.17 11.94
N GLN A 16 -10.51 17.24 11.40
CA GLN A 16 -10.95 17.29 10.00
C GLN A 16 -9.77 17.13 9.06
N LEU A 17 -8.66 17.83 9.26
CA LEU A 17 -7.45 17.72 8.44
C LEU A 17 -6.86 16.30 8.49
N GLU A 18 -6.79 15.68 9.66
CA GLU A 18 -6.33 14.29 9.80
C GLU A 18 -7.22 13.31 9.04
N SER A 19 -8.53 13.51 9.06
CA SER A 19 -9.48 12.69 8.30
C SER A 19 -9.30 12.84 6.78
N GLU A 20 -9.09 14.05 6.30
CA GLU A 20 -8.84 14.34 4.88
C GLU A 20 -7.51 13.75 4.40
N GLU A 21 -6.44 13.87 5.18
CA GLU A 21 -5.14 13.27 4.88
C GLU A 21 -5.23 11.73 4.85
N THR A 22 -5.91 11.13 5.81
CA THR A 22 -6.13 9.68 5.85
C THR A 22 -6.87 9.19 4.61
N ALA A 23 -7.94 9.88 4.20
CA ALA A 23 -8.69 9.54 3.00
C ALA A 23 -7.83 9.65 1.73
N ALA A 24 -6.99 10.69 1.63
CA ALA A 24 -6.07 10.87 0.50
C ALA A 24 -5.02 9.76 0.43
N ILE A 25 -4.46 9.34 1.57
CA ILE A 25 -3.48 8.25 1.67
C ILE A 25 -4.10 6.92 1.22
N ILE A 26 -5.30 6.61 1.70
CA ILE A 26 -6.03 5.40 1.29
C ILE A 26 -6.30 5.42 -0.22
N ALA A 27 -6.73 6.57 -0.77
CA ALA A 27 -7.01 6.71 -2.20
C ALA A 27 -5.76 6.47 -3.06
N VAL A 28 -4.59 6.96 -2.67
CA VAL A 28 -3.32 6.72 -3.36
C VAL A 28 -2.93 5.24 -3.29
N THR A 29 -3.06 4.61 -2.13
CA THR A 29 -2.77 3.19 -1.94
C THR A 29 -3.67 2.33 -2.83
N GLN A 30 -4.98 2.59 -2.83
CA GLN A 30 -5.93 1.88 -3.69
C GLN A 30 -5.70 2.15 -5.17
N GLY A 31 -5.29 3.37 -5.55
CA GLY A 31 -4.94 3.72 -6.93
C GLY A 31 -3.70 2.97 -7.41
N PHE A 32 -2.70 2.78 -6.55
CA PHE A 32 -1.53 1.95 -6.84
C PHE A 32 -1.94 0.49 -7.12
N LEU A 33 -2.80 -0.09 -6.27
CA LEU A 33 -3.31 -1.46 -6.45
C LEU A 33 -4.18 -1.59 -7.72
N ALA A 34 -5.02 -0.61 -8.01
CA ALA A 34 -5.83 -0.61 -9.23
C ALA A 34 -4.97 -0.58 -10.50
N ALA A 35 -3.77 0.00 -10.45
CA ALA A 35 -2.83 0.00 -11.57
C ALA A 35 -2.29 -1.40 -11.90
N LEU A 36 -2.35 -2.37 -10.99
CA LEU A 36 -2.05 -3.78 -11.28
C LEU A 36 -3.00 -4.34 -12.34
N SER A 37 -4.28 -4.01 -12.27
CA SER A 37 -5.28 -4.48 -13.24
C SER A 37 -5.12 -3.82 -14.61
N THR A 38 -4.80 -2.53 -14.65
CA THR A 38 -4.58 -1.83 -15.92
C THR A 38 -3.22 -2.13 -16.55
N LYS A 39 -2.23 -2.52 -15.74
CA LYS A 39 -0.81 -2.73 -16.11
C LYS A 39 -0.18 -1.51 -16.77
N SER A 40 -0.79 -0.35 -16.59
CA SER A 40 -0.36 0.91 -17.17
C SER A 40 0.75 1.54 -16.34
N ARG A 41 1.91 1.76 -16.95
CA ARG A 41 3.02 2.51 -16.32
C ARG A 41 2.56 3.89 -15.85
N ALA A 42 1.78 4.58 -16.68
CA ALA A 42 1.26 5.90 -16.38
C ALA A 42 0.31 5.91 -15.17
N ASP A 43 -0.51 4.85 -15.02
CA ASP A 43 -1.40 4.73 -13.86
C ASP A 43 -0.62 4.50 -12.57
N PHE A 44 0.41 3.66 -12.60
CA PHE A 44 1.31 3.51 -11.45
C PHE A 44 2.00 4.82 -11.07
N GLU A 45 2.52 5.55 -12.05
CA GLU A 45 3.30 6.79 -11.83
C GLU A 45 2.47 7.93 -11.23
N LYS A 46 1.14 7.88 -11.37
CA LYS A 46 0.24 8.80 -10.64
C LYS A 46 0.32 8.61 -9.12
N HIS A 47 0.68 7.41 -8.65
CA HIS A 47 0.54 7.00 -7.25
C HIS A 47 1.87 6.63 -6.57
N CYS A 48 2.97 6.53 -7.29
CA CYS A 48 4.24 6.05 -6.73
C CYS A 48 5.46 6.80 -7.24
N ILE A 49 6.57 6.57 -6.55
CA ILE A 49 7.92 6.99 -6.96
C ILE A 49 8.70 5.73 -7.36
N ARG A 50 9.13 5.66 -8.60
CA ARG A 50 9.78 4.48 -9.19
C ARG A 50 11.09 4.07 -8.50
N ALA A 51 11.80 5.04 -7.91
CA ALA A 51 13.04 4.78 -7.17
C ALA A 51 12.83 4.12 -5.80
N GLY A 52 11.59 4.07 -5.30
CA GLY A 52 11.24 3.44 -4.03
C GLY A 52 11.54 1.95 -4.02
N GLY A 53 11.81 1.39 -2.82
CA GLY A 53 12.13 -0.01 -2.63
C GLY A 53 10.92 -0.88 -2.33
N MET A 54 11.00 -2.14 -2.75
CA MET A 54 10.01 -3.17 -2.41
C MET A 54 10.70 -4.40 -1.83
N THR A 55 10.10 -4.97 -0.79
CA THR A 55 10.49 -6.26 -0.22
C THR A 55 9.29 -7.20 -0.28
N LEU A 56 9.35 -8.18 -1.16
CA LEU A 56 8.26 -9.12 -1.40
C LEU A 56 8.58 -10.47 -0.76
N SER A 57 7.64 -10.99 0.02
CA SER A 57 7.72 -12.29 0.67
C SER A 57 6.64 -13.22 0.09
N PRO A 58 6.93 -13.87 -1.06
CA PRO A 58 5.97 -14.78 -1.69
C PRO A 58 5.71 -15.99 -0.80
N PRO A 59 4.62 -16.77 -1.08
CA PRO A 59 4.33 -17.98 -0.32
C PRO A 59 5.51 -18.93 -0.24
N SER A 60 5.73 -19.51 0.96
CA SER A 60 6.77 -20.52 1.17
C SER A 60 6.67 -21.67 0.14
N PRO A 61 7.80 -22.22 -0.35
CA PRO A 61 9.18 -22.10 0.14
C PRO A 61 10.02 -21.00 -0.53
N THR A 62 9.41 -20.07 -1.21
CA THR A 62 10.13 -19.01 -1.94
C THR A 62 10.82 -18.03 -0.98
N SER A 63 12.01 -17.54 -1.33
CA SER A 63 12.76 -16.58 -0.53
C SER A 63 12.31 -15.14 -0.82
N LEU A 64 12.66 -14.22 0.10
CA LEU A 64 12.44 -12.78 -0.07
C LEU A 64 13.01 -12.26 -1.40
N ARG A 65 12.26 -11.37 -2.01
CA ARG A 65 12.67 -10.65 -3.22
C ARG A 65 12.79 -9.16 -2.92
N PHE A 66 13.83 -8.56 -3.46
CA PHE A 66 14.09 -7.12 -3.34
C PHE A 66 14.13 -6.52 -4.73
N CYS A 67 13.40 -5.42 -4.92
CA CYS A 67 13.41 -4.69 -6.18
C CYS A 67 13.06 -3.22 -5.96
N THR A 68 13.18 -2.41 -6.99
CA THR A 68 12.59 -1.07 -7.00
C THR A 68 11.13 -1.14 -7.45
N ILE A 69 10.33 -0.14 -7.04
CA ILE A 69 8.96 0.01 -7.56
C ILE A 69 8.99 0.10 -9.09
N GLY A 70 9.98 0.80 -9.66
CA GLY A 70 10.12 0.91 -11.12
C GLY A 70 10.33 -0.45 -11.80
N SER A 71 11.18 -1.32 -11.26
CA SER A 71 11.38 -2.67 -11.80
C SER A 71 10.11 -3.52 -11.68
N PHE A 72 9.39 -3.38 -10.58
CA PHE A 72 8.09 -4.04 -10.39
C PHE A 72 7.07 -3.58 -11.44
N VAL A 73 6.95 -2.27 -11.65
CA VAL A 73 6.05 -1.70 -12.67
C VAL A 73 6.36 -2.24 -14.06
N GLU A 74 7.64 -2.31 -14.45
CA GLU A 74 8.04 -2.88 -15.74
C GLU A 74 7.68 -4.36 -15.85
N HIS A 75 7.87 -5.12 -14.76
CA HIS A 75 7.49 -6.54 -14.74
C HIS A 75 5.98 -6.69 -14.93
N VAL A 76 5.16 -5.97 -14.17
CA VAL A 76 3.70 -6.03 -14.26
C VAL A 76 3.21 -5.61 -15.64
N ALA A 77 3.79 -4.56 -16.22
CA ALA A 77 3.43 -4.10 -17.56
C ALA A 77 3.64 -5.15 -18.65
N GLY A 78 4.55 -6.11 -18.44
CA GLY A 78 4.82 -7.23 -19.35
C GLY A 78 3.95 -8.46 -19.11
N LEU A 79 3.19 -8.55 -18.03
CA LEU A 79 2.37 -9.71 -17.70
C LEU A 79 1.11 -9.76 -18.57
N LYS A 80 0.69 -11.00 -18.90
CA LYS A 80 -0.55 -11.27 -19.64
C LYS A 80 -1.70 -11.62 -18.71
N ASP A 81 -1.39 -12.11 -17.51
CA ASP A 81 -2.39 -12.51 -16.53
C ASP A 81 -3.19 -11.31 -16.02
N ASP A 82 -4.47 -11.51 -15.78
CA ASP A 82 -5.31 -10.53 -15.09
C ASP A 82 -4.98 -10.55 -13.61
N ILE A 83 -4.68 -9.38 -13.04
CA ILE A 83 -4.34 -9.21 -11.63
C ILE A 83 -5.38 -8.30 -10.99
N ASP A 84 -6.00 -8.78 -9.91
CA ASP A 84 -6.91 -7.99 -9.07
C ASP A 84 -6.47 -8.14 -7.62
N GLU A 85 -5.89 -7.09 -7.08
CA GLU A 85 -5.41 -7.05 -5.70
C GLU A 85 -6.20 -6.03 -4.90
N ARG A 86 -6.67 -6.44 -3.73
CA ARG A 86 -7.49 -5.61 -2.84
C ARG A 86 -7.06 -5.74 -1.40
N ILE A 87 -7.13 -4.61 -0.72
CA ILE A 87 -6.95 -4.48 0.72
C ILE A 87 -8.30 -4.23 1.39
N TRP A 88 -8.40 -4.57 2.68
CA TRP A 88 -9.52 -4.20 3.54
C TRP A 88 -9.02 -3.77 4.92
N ASP A 89 -9.86 -3.05 5.66
CA ASP A 89 -9.59 -2.55 7.01
C ASP A 89 -8.18 -1.95 7.19
N PRO A 90 -7.77 -0.98 6.36
CA PRO A 90 -6.42 -0.42 6.42
C PRO A 90 -6.20 0.36 7.72
N GLU A 91 -5.11 0.07 8.41
CA GLU A 91 -4.59 0.90 9.49
C GLU A 91 -3.65 1.95 8.90
N VAL A 92 -4.00 3.22 9.08
CA VAL A 92 -3.22 4.36 8.57
C VAL A 92 -2.56 5.10 9.72
N LYS A 93 -1.26 5.32 9.62
CA LYS A 93 -0.50 6.18 10.54
C LYS A 93 0.11 7.32 9.75
N VAL A 94 -0.11 8.54 10.22
CA VAL A 94 0.46 9.76 9.63
C VAL A 94 1.35 10.43 10.66
N HIS A 95 2.51 10.91 10.23
CA HIS A 95 3.42 11.66 11.09
C HIS A 95 2.82 13.02 11.46
N ASP A 96 2.66 13.28 12.76
CA ASP A 96 1.88 14.39 13.33
C ASP A 96 2.76 15.56 13.82
N THR A 97 3.89 15.82 13.21
CA THR A 97 4.73 16.98 13.61
C THR A 97 4.92 17.96 12.47
N GLY A 98 4.00 18.92 12.35
CA GLY A 98 4.20 20.17 11.59
C GLY A 98 4.32 20.07 10.08
N SER A 99 4.84 18.98 9.52
CA SER A 99 5.01 18.78 8.09
C SER A 99 4.50 17.42 7.63
N LEU A 100 3.31 17.04 7.97
CA LEU A 100 2.62 15.79 7.59
C LEU A 100 3.07 15.22 6.23
N ASN A 101 4.24 14.61 6.19
CA ASN A 101 4.87 14.17 4.94
C ASN A 101 5.22 12.68 4.89
N LEU A 102 5.00 11.96 5.98
CA LEU A 102 5.25 10.52 6.09
C LEU A 102 4.01 9.80 6.59
N ALA A 103 3.62 8.75 5.89
CA ALA A 103 2.53 7.86 6.29
C ALA A 103 2.89 6.40 6.11
N ALA A 104 2.21 5.54 6.86
CA ALA A 104 2.22 4.09 6.67
C ALA A 104 0.79 3.57 6.57
N VAL A 105 0.57 2.62 5.68
CA VAL A 105 -0.68 1.85 5.56
C VAL A 105 -0.37 0.38 5.76
N TRP A 106 -0.98 -0.21 6.77
CA TRP A 106 -0.91 -1.64 7.05
C TRP A 106 -2.27 -2.25 6.77
N ALA A 107 -2.35 -3.23 5.87
CA ALA A 107 -3.62 -3.81 5.49
C ALA A 107 -3.51 -5.29 5.14
N PRO A 108 -4.47 -6.12 5.56
CA PRO A 108 -4.66 -7.43 4.95
C PRO A 108 -5.05 -7.27 3.49
N PHE A 109 -4.62 -8.21 2.66
CA PHE A 109 -4.91 -8.21 1.24
C PHE A 109 -5.14 -9.61 0.68
N ARG A 110 -5.78 -9.64 -0.48
CA ARG A 110 -5.82 -10.80 -1.35
C ARG A 110 -5.43 -10.40 -2.77
N SER A 111 -4.77 -11.30 -3.49
CA SER A 111 -4.48 -11.16 -4.91
C SER A 111 -5.16 -12.26 -5.69
N LYS A 112 -5.94 -11.88 -6.71
CA LYS A 112 -6.50 -12.79 -7.70
C LYS A 112 -5.66 -12.75 -8.97
N ILE A 113 -5.39 -13.93 -9.50
CA ILE A 113 -4.74 -14.09 -10.81
C ILE A 113 -5.75 -14.82 -11.71
N ASN A 114 -6.12 -14.19 -12.83
CA ASN A 114 -7.11 -14.72 -13.76
C ASN A 114 -8.44 -15.12 -13.07
N GLY A 115 -8.88 -14.30 -12.10
CA GLY A 115 -10.14 -14.47 -11.39
C GLY A 115 -10.14 -15.42 -10.20
N ALA A 116 -9.05 -16.14 -9.93
CA ALA A 116 -8.91 -17.03 -8.79
C ALA A 116 -7.97 -16.43 -7.73
N VAL A 117 -8.31 -16.59 -6.44
CA VAL A 117 -7.41 -16.16 -5.34
C VAL A 117 -6.13 -16.98 -5.39
N ASP A 118 -5.02 -16.33 -5.64
CA ASP A 118 -3.69 -16.92 -5.75
C ASP A 118 -2.96 -16.91 -4.41
N HIS A 119 -2.99 -15.79 -3.72
CA HIS A 119 -2.38 -15.62 -2.41
C HIS A 119 -3.10 -14.55 -1.58
N VAL A 120 -2.88 -14.62 -0.29
CA VAL A 120 -3.36 -13.68 0.72
C VAL A 120 -2.20 -13.29 1.63
N GLY A 121 -2.35 -12.19 2.34
CA GLY A 121 -1.30 -11.76 3.26
C GLY A 121 -1.57 -10.41 3.88
N VAL A 122 -0.48 -9.73 4.20
CA VAL A 122 -0.47 -8.37 4.73
C VAL A 122 0.49 -7.53 3.91
N GLU A 123 0.09 -6.32 3.60
CA GLU A 123 0.91 -5.31 2.94
C GLU A 123 1.18 -4.13 3.87
N LEU A 124 2.39 -3.62 3.76
CA LEU A 124 2.83 -2.37 4.36
C LEU A 124 3.24 -1.40 3.25
N PHE A 125 2.50 -0.31 3.11
CA PHE A 125 2.89 0.80 2.24
C PHE A 125 3.55 1.90 3.07
N VAL A 126 4.60 2.49 2.51
CA VAL A 126 5.21 3.72 3.00
C VAL A 126 4.92 4.81 1.98
N LEU A 127 4.38 5.94 2.43
CA LEU A 127 4.04 7.07 1.58
C LEU A 127 4.72 8.35 2.09
N HIS A 128 5.11 9.19 1.13
CA HIS A 128 5.56 10.55 1.41
C HIS A 128 4.69 11.56 0.66
N LYS A 129 4.48 12.71 1.28
CA LYS A 129 3.81 13.84 0.62
C LYS A 129 4.86 14.69 -0.09
N LEU A 130 4.79 14.72 -1.40
CA LEU A 130 5.73 15.40 -2.29
C LEU A 130 4.96 16.44 -3.11
N ASN A 131 5.35 17.72 -3.00
CA ASN A 131 4.67 18.82 -3.70
C ASN A 131 3.14 18.84 -3.49
N GLY A 132 2.72 18.55 -2.26
CA GLY A 132 1.29 18.51 -1.89
C GLY A 132 0.54 17.21 -2.24
N GLU A 133 1.22 16.22 -2.84
CA GLU A 133 0.61 14.95 -3.23
C GLU A 133 1.24 13.76 -2.49
N TRP A 134 0.42 12.85 -2.00
CA TRP A 134 0.89 11.59 -1.45
C TRP A 134 1.32 10.64 -2.56
N LYS A 135 2.46 9.97 -2.35
CA LYS A 135 3.02 8.96 -3.26
C LYS A 135 3.51 7.75 -2.47
N VAL A 136 3.28 6.57 -2.99
CA VAL A 136 3.92 5.35 -2.47
C VAL A 136 5.41 5.42 -2.78
N THR A 137 6.23 5.37 -1.73
CA THR A 137 7.70 5.42 -1.82
C THR A 137 8.36 4.15 -1.32
N GLY A 138 7.59 3.23 -0.76
CA GLY A 138 8.07 1.92 -0.33
C GLY A 138 6.91 0.95 -0.12
N LEU A 139 7.19 -0.34 -0.25
CA LEU A 139 6.22 -1.41 -0.03
C LEU A 139 6.93 -2.65 0.51
N ALA A 140 6.30 -3.33 1.44
CA ALA A 140 6.65 -4.68 1.86
C ALA A 140 5.40 -5.52 2.01
N ASP A 141 5.51 -6.80 1.72
CA ASP A 141 4.43 -7.75 1.96
C ASP A 141 4.90 -9.01 2.68
N SER A 142 3.93 -9.79 3.12
CA SER A 142 4.12 -11.16 3.57
C SER A 142 2.92 -11.98 3.11
N CYS A 143 3.18 -12.95 2.24
CA CYS A 143 2.14 -13.74 1.57
C CYS A 143 2.14 -15.20 2.01
N ARG A 144 1.00 -15.81 1.93
CA ARG A 144 0.78 -17.25 2.05
C ARG A 144 -0.29 -17.74 1.07
N LEU A 145 -0.39 -19.04 0.92
CA LEU A 145 -1.50 -19.64 0.17
C LEU A 145 -2.82 -19.42 0.92
N PRO A 146 -3.92 -19.22 0.21
CA PRO A 146 -5.23 -19.05 0.82
C PRO A 146 -5.73 -20.37 1.45
N THR A 147 -6.55 -20.26 2.49
CA THR A 147 -7.38 -21.38 2.98
C THR A 147 -8.56 -21.61 2.03
N GLU A 148 -9.27 -22.73 2.21
CA GLU A 148 -10.48 -23.03 1.42
C GLU A 148 -11.54 -21.92 1.54
N GLU A 149 -11.70 -21.35 2.73
CA GLU A 149 -12.63 -20.24 2.98
C GLU A 149 -12.18 -18.96 2.28
N GLU A 150 -10.87 -18.66 2.32
CA GLU A 150 -10.30 -17.47 1.68
C GLU A 150 -10.30 -17.55 0.14
N MET A 151 -10.37 -18.73 -0.43
CA MET A 151 -10.54 -18.89 -1.89
C MET A 151 -11.87 -18.32 -2.40
N LEU A 152 -12.82 -18.03 -1.51
CA LEU A 152 -14.12 -17.43 -1.84
C LEU A 152 -14.12 -15.89 -1.69
N LEU A 153 -13.01 -15.27 -1.32
CA LEU A 153 -12.93 -13.81 -1.18
C LEU A 153 -13.20 -13.10 -2.51
N GLU A 154 -14.09 -12.08 -2.47
CA GLU A 154 -14.42 -11.22 -3.62
C GLU A 154 -13.33 -10.18 -3.94
#